data_3188d5397b42509e478c284a7b3810f3
#
_entry.id   3188d5397b42509e478c284a7b3810f3
#
_cell.length_a   1.000
_cell.length_b   1.000
_cell.length_c   1.000
_cell.angle_alpha   90.00
_cell.angle_beta   90.00
_cell.angle_gamma   90.00
#
_symmetry.space_group_name_H-M   'P 1'
#
loop_
_entity.id
_entity.type
_entity.pdbx_description
1 polymer ?
#
loop_
_entity_poly.entity_id
_entity_poly.type
_entity_poly.pdbx_seq_one_letter_code
_entity_poly.pdbx_strand_id
1 'polypeptide(L)'
;MSPQHITALIMAAGSGVRFGGSIPKQFQPLAGVAPVRRALIAFRAHPKISSICVVVSEQDKDLLKKALGTDEPDFIAIGGAERQNSVQNGLEELRRAHTKPSHVLIHDAARPIIPAKVIDDLIEALENYDAAVPVVSLWDTLSNVIDGEIIKDIPRDGLFARQTPQAFNFSAIAEAHQNYSSSLTTDDIAIAMAAGLNIATTSGSPLLHKLTTEDDKSLLERLLNAHPTPLNGSGYDVHRFGTGNAVTLCGVKIPHDESLEGHSDADVAMHALTDAILGAIGEGDIGQHFPPTNPKWKGAASSIFLQHAVNLVADKGGRLANVDITIICEKPKIGPHNTAMKEALMPLLRLPKDRINIKATTSERLGFTGRGEGIAAMASATVLVWE
;
A
#
# COMPACT_ATOMS: atom_id res chain seq x y z
N MET A 1 -4.72 26.32 -28.94
CA MET A 1 -4.07 25.00 -28.99
C MET A 1 -5.12 23.96 -28.65
N SER A 2 -5.28 22.91 -29.46
CA SER A 2 -6.16 21.80 -29.10
C SER A 2 -5.68 21.21 -27.77
N PRO A 3 -6.57 20.76 -26.87
CA PRO A 3 -6.15 20.15 -25.61
C PRO A 3 -5.24 18.94 -25.91
N GLN A 4 -4.07 18.91 -25.28
CA GLN A 4 -3.14 17.79 -25.42
C GLN A 4 -3.80 16.55 -24.80
N HIS A 5 -3.97 15.48 -25.58
CA HIS A 5 -4.42 14.19 -25.08
C HIS A 5 -3.18 13.31 -24.83
N ILE A 6 -2.82 13.14 -23.55
CA ILE A 6 -1.64 12.41 -23.12
C ILE A 6 -2.07 11.06 -22.52
N THR A 7 -1.53 9.98 -23.07
CA THR A 7 -1.86 8.62 -22.60
C THR A 7 -0.65 7.98 -21.91
N ALA A 8 -0.84 7.40 -20.75
CA ALA A 8 0.15 6.53 -20.11
C ALA A 8 0.00 5.09 -20.65
N LEU A 9 1.09 4.51 -21.13
CA LEU A 9 1.18 3.12 -21.60
C LEU A 9 1.99 2.30 -20.59
N ILE A 10 1.31 1.53 -19.75
CA ILE A 10 1.91 0.76 -18.65
C ILE A 10 2.23 -0.66 -19.13
N MET A 11 3.51 -1.00 -19.14
CA MET A 11 4.02 -2.29 -19.61
C MET A 11 4.00 -3.33 -18.48
N ALA A 12 3.03 -4.24 -18.50
CA ALA A 12 2.83 -5.30 -17.51
C ALA A 12 2.92 -6.73 -18.10
N ALA A 13 3.31 -6.88 -19.38
CA ALA A 13 3.37 -8.19 -20.07
C ALA A 13 4.65 -9.01 -19.77
N GLY A 14 5.61 -8.49 -18.98
CA GLY A 14 6.87 -9.18 -18.69
C GLY A 14 6.69 -10.40 -17.79
N SER A 15 7.35 -11.51 -18.09
CA SER A 15 7.28 -12.78 -17.33
C SER A 15 7.94 -12.74 -15.94
N GLY A 16 8.79 -11.74 -15.66
CA GLY A 16 9.43 -11.59 -14.35
C GLY A 16 10.42 -12.69 -13.95
N VAL A 17 10.98 -13.45 -14.89
CA VAL A 17 11.83 -14.65 -14.67
C VAL A 17 12.91 -14.46 -13.60
N ARG A 18 13.53 -13.27 -13.54
CA ARG A 18 14.61 -12.96 -12.57
C ARG A 18 14.14 -12.77 -11.13
N PHE A 19 12.86 -12.54 -10.93
CA PHE A 19 12.30 -12.30 -9.59
C PHE A 19 11.94 -13.62 -8.88
N GLY A 20 11.68 -14.69 -9.64
CA GLY A 20 11.22 -15.99 -9.10
C GLY A 20 9.73 -16.00 -8.75
N GLY A 21 9.22 -17.18 -8.37
CA GLY A 21 7.82 -17.38 -8.02
C GLY A 21 6.88 -17.65 -9.20
N SER A 22 5.65 -18.08 -8.88
CA SER A 22 4.61 -18.45 -9.86
C SER A 22 3.78 -17.26 -10.38
N ILE A 23 3.83 -16.11 -9.70
CA ILE A 23 3.10 -14.89 -10.07
C ILE A 23 4.12 -13.84 -10.53
N PRO A 24 3.95 -13.22 -11.71
CA PRO A 24 4.84 -12.14 -12.16
C PRO A 24 4.85 -10.96 -11.17
N LYS A 25 6.04 -10.43 -10.92
CA LYS A 25 6.31 -9.41 -9.88
C LYS A 25 5.40 -8.17 -9.93
N GLN A 26 4.98 -7.75 -11.12
CA GLN A 26 4.10 -6.60 -11.30
C GLN A 26 2.69 -6.81 -10.77
N PHE A 27 2.29 -8.07 -10.49
CA PHE A 27 1.00 -8.44 -9.92
C PHE A 27 1.10 -8.88 -8.45
N GLN A 28 2.31 -9.08 -7.92
CA GLN A 28 2.49 -9.42 -6.51
C GLN A 28 2.32 -8.17 -5.63
N PRO A 29 1.60 -8.28 -4.49
CA PRO A 29 1.47 -7.16 -3.57
C PRO A 29 2.83 -6.64 -3.06
N LEU A 30 3.00 -5.33 -3.13
CA LEU A 30 4.12 -4.57 -2.59
C LEU A 30 3.55 -3.57 -1.58
N ALA A 31 3.79 -3.77 -0.30
CA ALA A 31 3.11 -3.05 0.78
C ALA A 31 1.57 -3.04 0.57
N GLY A 32 0.99 -4.23 0.33
CA GLY A 32 -0.45 -4.43 0.19
C GLY A 32 -1.06 -4.12 -1.20
N VAL A 33 -0.37 -3.42 -2.09
CA VAL A 33 -0.90 -3.01 -3.41
C VAL A 33 0.05 -3.44 -4.52
N ALA A 34 -0.46 -4.06 -5.59
CA ALA A 34 0.37 -4.52 -6.70
C ALA A 34 1.06 -3.35 -7.44
N PRO A 35 2.32 -3.51 -7.89
CA PRO A 35 3.06 -2.48 -8.63
C PRO A 35 2.31 -1.90 -9.83
N VAL A 36 1.64 -2.72 -10.63
CA VAL A 36 0.85 -2.27 -11.78
C VAL A 36 -0.29 -1.34 -11.35
N ARG A 37 -0.97 -1.65 -10.23
CA ARG A 37 -2.04 -0.81 -9.69
C ARG A 37 -1.49 0.52 -9.15
N ARG A 38 -0.34 0.50 -8.48
CA ARG A 38 0.32 1.74 -8.02
C ARG A 38 0.69 2.66 -9.18
N ALA A 39 1.24 2.11 -10.25
CA ALA A 39 1.54 2.88 -11.46
C ALA A 39 0.27 3.47 -12.08
N LEU A 40 -0.82 2.69 -12.18
CA LEU A 40 -2.10 3.14 -12.69
C LEU A 40 -2.66 4.29 -11.85
N ILE A 41 -2.69 4.16 -10.52
CA ILE A 41 -3.18 5.19 -9.60
C ILE A 41 -2.34 6.47 -9.74
N ALA A 42 -1.01 6.36 -9.79
CA ALA A 42 -0.12 7.52 -9.92
C ALA A 42 -0.38 8.31 -11.23
N PHE A 43 -0.55 7.61 -12.35
CA PHE A 43 -0.92 8.28 -13.61
C PHE A 43 -2.34 8.84 -13.57
N ARG A 44 -3.30 8.12 -13.00
CA ARG A 44 -4.70 8.57 -12.89
C ARG A 44 -4.85 9.83 -12.03
N ALA A 45 -4.04 9.96 -11.00
CA ALA A 45 -4.02 11.14 -10.13
C ALA A 45 -3.38 12.37 -10.79
N HIS A 46 -2.64 12.21 -11.89
CA HIS A 46 -1.94 13.33 -12.52
C HIS A 46 -2.86 14.10 -13.49
N PRO A 47 -3.04 15.43 -13.29
CA PRO A 47 -4.06 16.21 -14.01
C PRO A 47 -3.85 16.32 -15.53
N LYS A 48 -2.62 16.13 -16.01
CA LYS A 48 -2.28 16.19 -17.44
C LYS A 48 -2.43 14.84 -18.17
N ILE A 49 -2.66 13.74 -17.46
CA ILE A 49 -2.87 12.41 -18.05
C ILE A 49 -4.35 12.24 -18.38
N SER A 50 -4.64 12.02 -19.64
CA SER A 50 -6.01 11.93 -20.17
C SER A 50 -6.55 10.50 -20.19
N SER A 51 -5.70 9.50 -20.38
CA SER A 51 -6.09 8.08 -20.42
C SER A 51 -4.91 7.16 -20.09
N ILE A 52 -5.22 5.91 -19.77
CA ILE A 52 -4.25 4.89 -19.38
C ILE A 52 -4.51 3.62 -20.19
N CYS A 53 -3.47 3.09 -20.83
CA CYS A 53 -3.47 1.77 -21.44
C CYS A 53 -2.54 0.83 -20.67
N VAL A 54 -3.00 -0.36 -20.36
CA VAL A 54 -2.17 -1.41 -19.74
C VAL A 54 -1.91 -2.51 -20.76
N VAL A 55 -0.64 -2.84 -20.97
CA VAL A 55 -0.23 -3.96 -21.82
C VAL A 55 0.05 -5.17 -20.94
N VAL A 56 -0.67 -6.26 -21.17
CA VAL A 56 -0.60 -7.49 -20.36
C VAL A 56 -0.47 -8.71 -21.28
N SER A 57 0.19 -9.79 -20.83
CA SER A 57 0.18 -11.06 -21.57
C SER A 57 -1.22 -11.67 -21.57
N GLU A 58 -1.57 -12.44 -22.63
CA GLU A 58 -2.90 -13.08 -22.73
C GLU A 58 -3.21 -13.94 -21.50
N GLN A 59 -2.22 -14.69 -21.03
CA GLN A 59 -2.36 -15.59 -19.87
C GLN A 59 -2.51 -14.89 -18.53
N ASP A 60 -2.11 -13.61 -18.40
CA ASP A 60 -2.09 -12.88 -17.14
C ASP A 60 -3.27 -11.90 -17.00
N LYS A 61 -4.26 -11.92 -17.90
CA LYS A 61 -5.45 -11.04 -17.84
C LYS A 61 -6.19 -11.14 -16.51
N ASP A 62 -6.39 -12.36 -16.02
CA ASP A 62 -7.10 -12.58 -14.75
C ASP A 62 -6.26 -12.07 -13.55
N LEU A 63 -4.93 -12.24 -13.61
CA LEU A 63 -4.02 -11.66 -12.61
C LEU A 63 -4.07 -10.14 -12.62
N LEU A 64 -4.09 -9.52 -13.81
CA LEU A 64 -4.25 -8.07 -13.95
C LEU A 64 -5.56 -7.61 -13.30
N LYS A 65 -6.69 -8.22 -13.66
CA LYS A 65 -8.01 -7.88 -13.11
C LYS A 65 -8.01 -7.99 -11.57
N LYS A 66 -7.45 -9.07 -11.03
CA LYS A 66 -7.33 -9.26 -9.57
C LYS A 66 -6.42 -8.21 -8.93
N ALA A 67 -5.30 -7.87 -9.56
CA ALA A 67 -4.33 -6.91 -9.05
C ALA A 67 -4.86 -5.47 -9.06
N LEU A 68 -5.67 -5.11 -10.05
CA LEU A 68 -6.26 -3.77 -10.18
C LEU A 68 -7.48 -3.56 -9.25
N GLY A 69 -8.20 -4.63 -8.90
CA GLY A 69 -9.41 -4.53 -8.09
C GLY A 69 -10.50 -3.72 -8.80
N THR A 70 -10.87 -2.56 -8.24
CA THR A 70 -11.86 -1.63 -8.82
C THR A 70 -11.27 -0.58 -9.76
N ASP A 71 -9.93 -0.49 -9.84
CA ASP A 71 -9.26 0.50 -10.70
C ASP A 71 -9.12 -0.08 -12.12
N GLU A 72 -9.94 0.39 -13.05
CA GLU A 72 -9.92 -0.07 -14.44
C GLU A 72 -9.12 0.89 -15.33
N PRO A 73 -8.21 0.40 -16.21
CA PRO A 73 -7.58 1.23 -17.23
C PRO A 73 -8.59 1.57 -18.35
N ASP A 74 -8.31 2.62 -19.12
CA ASP A 74 -9.18 3.01 -20.24
C ASP A 74 -9.03 2.04 -21.43
N PHE A 75 -7.85 1.42 -21.58
CA PHE A 75 -7.54 0.44 -22.61
C PHE A 75 -6.70 -0.72 -22.06
N ILE A 76 -6.87 -1.89 -22.64
CA ILE A 76 -6.03 -3.08 -22.39
C ILE A 76 -5.53 -3.61 -23.73
N ALA A 77 -4.22 -3.69 -23.89
CA ALA A 77 -3.58 -4.30 -25.06
C ALA A 77 -2.92 -5.62 -24.68
N ILE A 78 -2.86 -6.55 -25.63
CA ILE A 78 -2.16 -7.82 -25.45
C ILE A 78 -0.70 -7.68 -25.85
N GLY A 79 0.19 -8.05 -24.93
CA GLY A 79 1.63 -8.05 -25.18
C GLY A 79 2.05 -9.06 -26.22
N GLY A 80 3.24 -8.86 -26.77
CA GLY A 80 3.89 -9.78 -27.70
C GLY A 80 4.95 -10.63 -27.00
N ALA A 81 5.76 -11.37 -27.82
CA ALA A 81 6.79 -12.26 -27.33
C ALA A 81 7.91 -11.51 -26.56
N GLU A 82 8.23 -10.31 -27.01
CA GLU A 82 9.28 -9.46 -26.45
C GLU A 82 8.71 -8.10 -26.01
N ARG A 83 9.49 -7.35 -25.19
CA ARG A 83 9.09 -6.01 -24.73
C ARG A 83 8.77 -5.06 -25.91
N GLN A 84 9.60 -5.08 -26.94
CA GLN A 84 9.39 -4.27 -28.14
C GLN A 84 8.05 -4.58 -28.81
N ASN A 85 7.72 -5.86 -29.02
CA ASN A 85 6.43 -6.26 -29.61
C ASN A 85 5.25 -5.85 -28.72
N SER A 86 5.43 -5.93 -27.39
CA SER A 86 4.42 -5.52 -26.44
C SER A 86 4.14 -4.01 -26.50
N VAL A 87 5.18 -3.18 -26.62
CA VAL A 87 5.03 -1.73 -26.82
C VAL A 87 4.33 -1.44 -28.16
N GLN A 88 4.75 -2.10 -29.24
CA GLN A 88 4.14 -1.95 -30.56
C GLN A 88 2.64 -2.27 -30.54
N ASN A 89 2.25 -3.37 -29.89
CA ASN A 89 0.84 -3.74 -29.72
C ASN A 89 0.05 -2.69 -28.93
N GLY A 90 0.63 -2.16 -27.85
CA GLY A 90 0.03 -1.07 -27.06
C GLY A 90 -0.16 0.22 -27.88
N LEU A 91 0.84 0.62 -28.67
CA LEU A 91 0.75 1.78 -29.55
C LEU A 91 -0.31 1.57 -30.64
N GLU A 92 -0.43 0.36 -31.17
CA GLU A 92 -1.46 0.03 -32.17
C GLU A 92 -2.87 0.04 -31.59
N GLU A 93 -3.05 -0.42 -30.33
CA GLU A 93 -4.34 -0.30 -29.61
C GLU A 93 -4.74 1.17 -29.48
N LEU A 94 -3.80 2.03 -29.06
CA LEU A 94 -4.03 3.48 -28.93
C LEU A 94 -4.30 4.14 -30.29
N ARG A 95 -3.74 3.62 -31.38
CA ARG A 95 -4.01 4.12 -32.74
C ARG A 95 -5.46 3.86 -33.16
N ARG A 96 -6.07 2.77 -32.68
CA ARG A 96 -7.47 2.39 -32.95
C ARG A 96 -8.46 3.13 -32.04
N ALA A 97 -7.98 3.76 -30.96
CA ALA A 97 -8.83 4.50 -30.05
C ALA A 97 -9.58 5.64 -30.78
N HIS A 98 -10.80 5.92 -30.35
CA HIS A 98 -11.62 6.99 -30.92
C HIS A 98 -10.96 8.35 -30.82
N THR A 99 -10.30 8.64 -29.69
CA THR A 99 -9.46 9.83 -29.50
C THR A 99 -8.01 9.39 -29.48
N LYS A 100 -7.26 9.74 -30.51
CA LYS A 100 -5.84 9.42 -30.61
C LYS A 100 -5.03 10.31 -29.67
N PRO A 101 -4.07 9.78 -28.93
CA PRO A 101 -3.20 10.61 -28.11
C PRO A 101 -2.29 11.50 -28.96
N SER A 102 -1.99 12.70 -28.48
CA SER A 102 -0.92 13.54 -29.02
C SER A 102 0.45 13.06 -28.53
N HIS A 103 0.50 12.60 -27.28
CA HIS A 103 1.72 12.11 -26.64
C HIS A 103 1.45 10.82 -25.86
N VAL A 104 2.49 10.01 -25.69
CA VAL A 104 2.44 8.77 -24.93
C VAL A 104 3.61 8.71 -23.93
N LEU A 105 3.33 8.29 -22.70
CA LEU A 105 4.32 8.00 -21.68
C LEU A 105 4.42 6.48 -21.50
N ILE A 106 5.50 5.87 -21.95
CA ILE A 106 5.72 4.42 -21.85
C ILE A 106 6.41 4.11 -20.53
N HIS A 107 5.80 3.27 -19.70
CA HIS A 107 6.26 3.02 -18.34
C HIS A 107 6.28 1.55 -17.97
N ASP A 108 7.36 1.10 -17.33
CA ASP A 108 7.47 -0.25 -16.78
C ASP A 108 6.62 -0.39 -15.50
N ALA A 109 5.61 -1.26 -15.47
CA ALA A 109 4.80 -1.54 -14.27
C ALA A 109 5.63 -1.97 -13.04
N ALA A 110 6.85 -2.43 -13.25
CA ALA A 110 7.80 -2.78 -12.20
C ALA A 110 8.45 -1.56 -11.48
N ARG A 111 8.09 -0.32 -11.83
CA ARG A 111 8.48 0.91 -11.11
C ARG A 111 7.25 1.52 -10.45
N PRO A 112 6.90 1.07 -9.22
CA PRO A 112 5.61 1.39 -8.59
C PRO A 112 5.49 2.81 -8.05
N ILE A 113 6.61 3.54 -7.89
CA ILE A 113 6.61 4.90 -7.31
C ILE A 113 6.97 5.89 -8.41
N ILE A 114 6.02 6.73 -8.81
CA ILE A 114 6.18 7.71 -9.88
C ILE A 114 5.94 9.11 -9.32
N PRO A 115 7.01 9.90 -9.08
CA PRO A 115 6.84 11.28 -8.63
C PRO A 115 6.15 12.14 -9.70
N ALA A 116 5.12 12.91 -9.33
CA ALA A 116 4.39 13.78 -10.25
C ALA A 116 5.32 14.76 -11.02
N LYS A 117 6.36 15.28 -10.34
CA LYS A 117 7.35 16.14 -10.97
C LYS A 117 8.06 15.50 -12.16
N VAL A 118 8.33 14.20 -12.13
CA VAL A 118 8.95 13.51 -13.28
C VAL A 118 8.00 13.51 -14.48
N ILE A 119 6.71 13.33 -14.26
CA ILE A 119 5.69 13.41 -15.33
C ILE A 119 5.62 14.84 -15.87
N ASP A 120 5.62 15.85 -14.99
CA ASP A 120 5.61 17.26 -15.41
C ASP A 120 6.82 17.61 -16.25
N ASP A 121 8.05 17.28 -15.81
CA ASP A 121 9.29 17.58 -16.50
C ASP A 121 9.35 16.91 -17.88
N LEU A 122 8.83 15.68 -18.00
CA LEU A 122 8.74 14.97 -19.30
C LEU A 122 7.77 15.64 -20.26
N ILE A 123 6.58 16.04 -19.78
CA ILE A 123 5.57 16.71 -20.61
C ILE A 123 6.08 18.08 -21.08
N GLU A 124 6.75 18.82 -20.21
CA GLU A 124 7.36 20.12 -20.56
C GLU A 124 8.43 19.95 -21.64
N ALA A 125 9.28 18.92 -21.54
CA ALA A 125 10.31 18.65 -22.54
C ALA A 125 9.73 18.37 -23.92
N LEU A 126 8.55 17.75 -24.04
CA LEU A 126 7.87 17.48 -25.31
C LEU A 126 7.34 18.73 -26.02
N GLU A 127 7.40 19.90 -25.42
CA GLU A 127 7.09 21.16 -26.10
C GLU A 127 8.14 21.51 -27.18
N ASN A 128 9.37 21.03 -27.01
CA ASN A 128 10.52 21.35 -27.87
C ASN A 128 11.24 20.12 -28.46
N TYR A 129 10.89 18.90 -28.00
CA TYR A 129 11.55 17.66 -28.40
C TYR A 129 10.52 16.60 -28.80
N ASP A 130 10.93 15.66 -29.63
CA ASP A 130 10.09 14.53 -30.07
C ASP A 130 9.96 13.45 -28.99
N ALA A 131 10.96 13.37 -28.12
CA ALA A 131 11.02 12.43 -27.01
C ALA A 131 11.73 13.01 -25.79
N ALA A 132 11.43 12.48 -24.61
CA ALA A 132 12.10 12.81 -23.36
C ALA A 132 12.28 11.59 -22.47
N VAL A 133 13.40 11.52 -21.74
CA VAL A 133 13.74 10.39 -20.87
C VAL A 133 14.33 10.87 -19.55
N PRO A 134 13.83 10.36 -18.39
CA PRO A 134 14.43 10.69 -17.12
C PRO A 134 15.73 9.90 -16.93
N VAL A 135 16.77 10.58 -16.49
CA VAL A 135 18.10 10.00 -16.28
C VAL A 135 18.62 10.27 -14.88
N VAL A 136 19.37 9.33 -14.32
CA VAL A 136 20.07 9.49 -13.04
C VAL A 136 21.56 9.25 -13.23
N SER A 137 22.38 10.04 -12.52
CA SER A 137 23.83 9.86 -12.50
C SER A 137 24.21 8.53 -11.85
N LEU A 138 25.29 7.93 -12.32
CA LEU A 138 25.88 6.75 -11.73
C LEU A 138 26.88 7.18 -10.64
N TRP A 139 26.63 6.78 -9.39
CA TRP A 139 27.45 7.19 -8.26
C TRP A 139 28.63 6.27 -7.98
N ASP A 140 28.46 4.96 -8.25
CA ASP A 140 29.47 3.95 -8.01
C ASP A 140 30.51 3.90 -9.15
N THR A 141 31.69 3.36 -8.87
CA THR A 141 32.68 3.05 -9.89
C THR A 141 32.17 1.92 -10.77
N LEU A 142 32.31 2.08 -12.08
CA LEU A 142 31.87 1.09 -13.05
C LEU A 142 33.05 0.25 -13.54
N SER A 143 32.86 -1.06 -13.55
CA SER A 143 33.82 -2.00 -14.10
C SER A 143 33.16 -2.94 -15.10
N ASN A 144 33.87 -3.29 -16.15
CA ASN A 144 33.50 -4.41 -17.01
C ASN A 144 33.94 -5.72 -16.32
N VAL A 145 32.97 -6.62 -16.09
CA VAL A 145 33.19 -7.90 -15.42
C VAL A 145 32.86 -9.02 -16.40
N ILE A 146 33.78 -9.97 -16.58
CA ILE A 146 33.59 -11.20 -17.38
C ILE A 146 33.95 -12.39 -16.48
N ASP A 147 33.08 -13.37 -16.41
CA ASP A 147 33.24 -14.61 -15.61
C ASP A 147 33.65 -14.37 -14.15
N GLY A 148 33.18 -13.25 -13.57
CA GLY A 148 33.44 -12.89 -12.17
C GLY A 148 34.73 -12.09 -11.94
N GLU A 149 35.51 -11.80 -13.00
CA GLU A 149 36.76 -11.03 -12.94
C GLU A 149 36.57 -9.62 -13.48
N ILE A 150 37.16 -8.62 -12.81
CA ILE A 150 37.18 -7.24 -13.28
C ILE A 150 38.22 -7.16 -14.42
N ILE A 151 37.73 -6.81 -15.63
CA ILE A 151 38.59 -6.71 -16.83
C ILE A 151 39.12 -5.28 -17.00
N LYS A 152 38.29 -4.27 -16.77
CA LYS A 152 38.67 -2.87 -16.83
C LYS A 152 37.68 -1.97 -16.12
N ASP A 153 38.14 -0.79 -15.70
CA ASP A 153 37.29 0.29 -15.23
C ASP A 153 36.65 1.03 -16.44
N ILE A 154 35.41 1.47 -16.24
CA ILE A 154 34.70 2.28 -17.21
C ILE A 154 34.56 3.69 -16.63
N PRO A 155 35.12 4.75 -17.28
CA PRO A 155 34.89 6.11 -16.86
C PRO A 155 33.40 6.42 -16.84
N ARG A 156 32.92 6.97 -15.73
CA ARG A 156 31.49 7.26 -15.55
C ARG A 156 31.04 8.63 -16.02
N ASP A 157 32.00 9.50 -16.38
CA ASP A 157 31.70 10.85 -16.86
C ASP A 157 30.85 10.80 -18.13
N GLY A 158 29.71 11.47 -18.09
CA GLY A 158 28.72 11.44 -19.20
C GLY A 158 27.86 10.18 -19.26
N LEU A 159 28.03 9.21 -18.34
CA LEU A 159 27.16 8.04 -18.27
C LEU A 159 26.00 8.26 -17.29
N PHE A 160 24.80 7.91 -17.74
CA PHE A 160 23.57 8.00 -16.98
C PHE A 160 22.74 6.73 -17.13
N ALA A 161 22.05 6.35 -16.08
CA ALA A 161 21.03 5.31 -16.17
C ALA A 161 19.69 5.93 -16.59
N ARG A 162 19.09 5.37 -17.64
CA ARG A 162 17.77 5.77 -18.12
C ARG A 162 16.67 5.09 -17.30
N GLN A 163 15.62 5.83 -17.03
CA GLN A 163 14.46 5.33 -16.29
C GLN A 163 13.19 5.41 -17.14
N THR A 164 12.06 4.96 -16.62
CA THR A 164 10.72 5.15 -17.16
C THR A 164 9.84 5.85 -16.11
N PRO A 165 8.84 6.68 -16.52
CA PRO A 165 8.23 6.80 -17.85
C PRO A 165 9.18 7.45 -18.88
N GLN A 166 9.08 7.02 -20.14
CA GLN A 166 9.71 7.68 -21.29
C GLN A 166 8.60 8.32 -22.12
N ALA A 167 8.73 9.59 -22.43
CA ALA A 167 7.70 10.38 -23.10
C ALA A 167 8.02 10.60 -24.57
N PHE A 168 6.99 10.55 -25.43
CA PHE A 168 7.16 10.64 -26.87
C PHE A 168 5.97 11.38 -27.51
N ASN A 169 6.24 12.07 -28.62
CA ASN A 169 5.22 12.36 -29.60
C ASN A 169 4.65 11.04 -30.12
N PHE A 170 3.32 10.86 -30.00
CA PHE A 170 2.68 9.58 -30.29
C PHE A 170 2.90 9.11 -31.73
N SER A 171 2.70 10.01 -32.72
CA SER A 171 2.83 9.65 -34.11
C SER A 171 4.27 9.25 -34.46
N ALA A 172 5.26 10.00 -33.93
CA ALA A 172 6.68 9.76 -34.22
C ALA A 172 7.14 8.40 -33.66
N ILE A 173 6.82 8.09 -32.39
CA ILE A 173 7.26 6.81 -31.82
C ILE A 173 6.49 5.63 -32.41
N ALA A 174 5.21 5.78 -32.73
CA ALA A 174 4.44 4.72 -33.36
C ALA A 174 4.96 4.38 -34.75
N GLU A 175 5.37 5.37 -35.55
CA GLU A 175 6.02 5.17 -36.83
C GLU A 175 7.41 4.55 -36.67
N ALA A 176 8.20 5.03 -35.70
CA ALA A 176 9.52 4.48 -35.41
C ALA A 176 9.44 2.98 -35.06
N HIS A 177 8.49 2.56 -34.23
CA HIS A 177 8.28 1.14 -33.91
C HIS A 177 7.86 0.29 -35.11
N GLN A 178 7.05 0.84 -36.04
CA GLN A 178 6.65 0.12 -37.26
C GLN A 178 7.80 -0.12 -38.23
N ASN A 179 8.70 0.84 -38.33
CA ASN A 179 9.82 0.81 -39.28
C ASN A 179 11.08 0.16 -38.70
N TYR A 180 11.12 -0.11 -37.38
CA TYR A 180 12.30 -0.67 -36.74
C TYR A 180 12.41 -2.17 -36.98
N SER A 181 13.37 -2.56 -37.81
CA SER A 181 13.63 -3.96 -38.21
C SER A 181 14.93 -4.54 -37.65
N SER A 182 15.66 -3.77 -36.81
CA SER A 182 16.93 -4.20 -36.23
C SER A 182 16.72 -5.16 -35.05
N SER A 183 17.83 -5.64 -34.48
CA SER A 183 17.78 -6.56 -33.32
C SER A 183 16.94 -6.04 -32.17
N LEU A 184 16.33 -6.95 -31.41
CA LEU A 184 15.51 -6.64 -30.24
C LEU A 184 16.21 -5.65 -29.29
N THR A 185 15.49 -4.60 -28.91
CA THR A 185 15.96 -3.61 -27.95
C THR A 185 15.13 -3.65 -26.68
N THR A 186 15.76 -3.34 -25.56
CA THR A 186 15.10 -3.29 -24.24
C THR A 186 14.57 -1.89 -23.89
N ASP A 187 14.74 -0.90 -24.77
CA ASP A 187 14.51 0.51 -24.46
C ASP A 187 13.94 1.25 -25.69
N ASP A 188 12.84 1.98 -25.49
CA ASP A 188 12.14 2.69 -26.57
C ASP A 188 12.93 3.92 -27.07
N ILE A 189 13.80 4.49 -26.22
CA ILE A 189 14.74 5.55 -26.61
C ILE A 189 15.73 5.06 -27.70
N ALA A 190 16.15 3.80 -27.66
CA ALA A 190 17.02 3.27 -28.72
C ALA A 190 16.31 3.23 -30.08
N ILE A 191 15.02 2.94 -30.11
CA ILE A 191 14.20 2.99 -31.34
C ILE A 191 14.03 4.43 -31.80
N ALA A 192 13.74 5.36 -30.88
CA ALA A 192 13.63 6.78 -31.19
C ALA A 192 14.94 7.37 -31.74
N MET A 193 16.12 6.99 -31.19
CA MET A 193 17.43 7.37 -31.69
C MET A 193 17.66 6.84 -33.12
N ALA A 194 17.33 5.56 -33.36
CA ALA A 194 17.48 4.96 -34.69
C ALA A 194 16.56 5.62 -35.73
N ALA A 195 15.42 6.15 -35.33
CA ALA A 195 14.51 6.92 -36.17
C ALA A 195 14.92 8.41 -36.36
N GLY A 196 16.01 8.85 -35.70
CA GLY A 196 16.50 10.23 -35.82
C GLY A 196 15.67 11.26 -35.04
N LEU A 197 14.88 10.84 -34.04
CA LEU A 197 14.09 11.75 -33.21
C LEU A 197 14.99 12.58 -32.29
N ASN A 198 14.60 13.83 -32.04
CA ASN A 198 15.27 14.71 -31.10
C ASN A 198 14.83 14.33 -29.68
N ILE A 199 15.80 13.98 -28.80
CA ILE A 199 15.54 13.43 -27.48
C ILE A 199 16.11 14.32 -26.39
N ALA A 200 15.26 14.78 -25.48
CA ALA A 200 15.69 15.48 -24.27
C ALA A 200 15.97 14.49 -23.12
N THR A 201 16.88 14.88 -22.24
CA THR A 201 17.00 14.24 -20.92
C THR A 201 16.35 15.13 -19.85
N THR A 202 15.64 14.52 -18.92
CA THR A 202 15.10 15.19 -17.73
C THR A 202 15.69 14.59 -16.45
N SER A 203 15.49 15.26 -15.32
CA SER A 203 15.93 14.71 -14.04
C SER A 203 15.11 13.46 -13.66
N GLY A 204 15.81 12.34 -13.49
CA GLY A 204 15.23 11.14 -12.93
C GLY A 204 15.09 11.21 -11.40
N SER A 205 14.65 10.12 -10.80
CA SER A 205 14.45 10.01 -9.35
C SER A 205 14.90 8.65 -8.81
N PRO A 206 15.58 8.60 -7.66
CA PRO A 206 15.83 7.34 -6.95
C PRO A 206 14.53 6.56 -6.63
N LEU A 207 13.40 7.26 -6.47
CA LEU A 207 12.09 6.65 -6.23
C LEU A 207 11.57 5.84 -7.43
N LEU A 208 12.03 6.14 -8.66
CA LEU A 208 11.74 5.34 -9.86
C LEU A 208 12.52 4.01 -9.87
N HIS A 209 12.86 3.49 -8.70
CA HIS A 209 13.56 2.22 -8.56
C HIS A 209 12.74 1.07 -9.16
N LYS A 210 13.41 0.18 -9.90
CA LYS A 210 12.76 -0.94 -10.60
C LYS A 210 12.78 -2.19 -9.73
N LEU A 211 11.62 -2.72 -9.42
CA LEU A 211 11.48 -4.02 -8.77
C LEU A 211 12.07 -5.12 -9.67
N THR A 212 13.23 -5.65 -9.31
CA THR A 212 13.96 -6.65 -10.08
C THR A 212 14.29 -7.89 -9.26
N THR A 213 14.60 -7.72 -7.98
CA THR A 213 15.00 -8.74 -7.01
C THR A 213 14.16 -8.64 -5.73
N GLU A 214 14.29 -9.62 -4.81
CA GLU A 214 13.65 -9.55 -3.48
C GLU A 214 14.22 -8.41 -2.62
N ASP A 215 15.50 -8.05 -2.81
CA ASP A 215 16.10 -6.89 -2.11
C ASP A 215 15.45 -5.58 -2.57
N ASP A 216 15.15 -5.44 -3.87
CA ASP A 216 14.40 -4.30 -4.38
C ASP A 216 13.01 -4.21 -3.77
N LYS A 217 12.35 -5.36 -3.54
CA LYS A 217 11.04 -5.40 -2.87
C LYS A 217 11.14 -4.83 -1.46
N SER A 218 12.11 -5.30 -0.68
CA SER A 218 12.36 -4.83 0.69
C SER A 218 12.66 -3.32 0.73
N LEU A 219 13.43 -2.81 -0.23
CA LEU A 219 13.73 -1.38 -0.36
C LEU A 219 12.48 -0.57 -0.69
N LEU A 220 11.73 -0.99 -1.72
CA LEU A 220 10.52 -0.30 -2.16
C LEU A 220 9.42 -0.31 -1.08
N GLU A 221 9.26 -1.42 -0.34
CA GLU A 221 8.34 -1.47 0.79
C GLU A 221 8.70 -0.47 1.90
N ARG A 222 9.99 -0.29 2.20
CA ARG A 222 10.43 0.76 3.14
C ARG A 222 10.13 2.16 2.61
N LEU A 223 10.35 2.42 1.33
CA LEU A 223 10.05 3.72 0.72
C LEU A 223 8.55 4.03 0.71
N LEU A 224 7.72 3.03 0.40
CA LEU A 224 6.26 3.15 0.41
C LEU A 224 5.72 3.34 1.83
N ASN A 225 6.33 2.67 2.81
CA ASN A 225 5.95 2.73 4.22
C ASN A 225 6.57 3.93 4.97
N ALA A 226 7.31 4.79 4.28
CA ALA A 226 8.02 5.91 4.92
C ALA A 226 7.08 6.96 5.55
N HIS A 227 5.83 7.07 5.05
CA HIS A 227 4.88 8.09 5.51
C HIS A 227 3.46 7.49 5.67
N PRO A 228 3.24 6.66 6.71
CA PRO A 228 1.89 6.18 6.97
C PRO A 228 1.00 7.30 7.50
N THR A 229 -0.27 7.29 7.10
CA THR A 229 -1.30 8.15 7.67
C THR A 229 -1.76 7.59 9.01
N PRO A 230 -1.63 8.32 10.13
CA PRO A 230 -2.15 7.88 11.41
C PRO A 230 -3.66 8.11 11.49
N LEU A 231 -4.43 7.05 11.74
CA LEU A 231 -5.84 7.10 12.04
C LEU A 231 -6.05 6.87 13.53
N ASN A 232 -6.88 7.68 14.16
CA ASN A 232 -7.16 7.57 15.59
C ASN A 232 -8.62 7.22 15.81
N GLY A 233 -8.87 6.28 16.71
CA GLY A 233 -10.20 5.97 17.19
C GLY A 233 -10.27 5.98 18.70
N SER A 234 -11.47 6.18 19.23
CA SER A 234 -11.77 6.12 20.66
C SER A 234 -12.97 5.21 20.90
N GLY A 235 -12.97 4.53 22.01
CA GLY A 235 -14.09 3.70 22.47
C GLY A 235 -14.37 3.93 23.95
N TYR A 236 -15.61 3.73 24.31
CA TYR A 236 -16.09 3.80 25.68
C TYR A 236 -17.13 2.71 25.90
N ASP A 237 -16.97 1.97 27.01
CA ASP A 237 -17.92 0.95 27.39
C ASP A 237 -18.13 0.91 28.91
N VAL A 238 -19.27 0.40 29.35
CA VAL A 238 -19.68 0.32 30.76
C VAL A 238 -20.37 -1.01 31.02
N HIS A 239 -19.94 -1.68 32.07
CA HIS A 239 -20.63 -2.87 32.58
C HIS A 239 -20.96 -2.70 34.03
N ARG A 240 -22.20 -3.06 34.41
CA ARG A 240 -22.64 -3.06 35.78
C ARG A 240 -22.14 -4.31 36.54
N PHE A 241 -22.04 -4.20 37.85
CA PHE A 241 -21.77 -5.35 38.69
C PHE A 241 -22.98 -6.28 38.82
N GLY A 242 -22.71 -7.56 39.01
CA GLY A 242 -23.67 -8.63 39.23
C GLY A 242 -23.09 -9.74 40.06
N THR A 243 -23.85 -10.83 40.25
CA THR A 243 -23.45 -11.95 41.08
C THR A 243 -22.19 -12.63 40.56
N GLY A 244 -21.18 -12.76 41.39
CA GLY A 244 -19.94 -13.42 41.03
C GLY A 244 -18.85 -13.24 42.07
N ASN A 245 -17.61 -13.61 41.73
CA ASN A 245 -16.48 -13.55 42.66
C ASN A 245 -15.18 -13.05 41.96
N ALA A 246 -15.31 -12.54 40.74
CA ALA A 246 -14.19 -11.98 39.99
C ALA A 246 -14.69 -11.14 38.82
N VAL A 247 -13.89 -10.17 38.40
CA VAL A 247 -14.08 -9.41 37.15
C VAL A 247 -12.97 -9.78 36.15
N THR A 248 -13.29 -9.79 34.85
CA THR A 248 -12.32 -9.98 33.79
C THR A 248 -12.01 -8.63 33.15
N LEU A 249 -10.74 -8.22 33.12
CA LEU A 249 -10.29 -6.96 32.55
C LEU A 249 -9.04 -7.21 31.73
N CYS A 250 -9.05 -6.81 30.45
CA CYS A 250 -7.96 -7.08 29.48
C CYS A 250 -7.53 -8.56 29.48
N GLY A 251 -8.48 -9.49 29.56
CA GLY A 251 -8.24 -10.94 29.60
C GLY A 251 -7.71 -11.50 30.89
N VAL A 252 -7.54 -10.67 31.93
CA VAL A 252 -7.06 -11.11 33.26
C VAL A 252 -8.21 -11.17 34.25
N LYS A 253 -8.37 -12.34 34.89
CA LYS A 253 -9.36 -12.54 35.94
C LYS A 253 -8.85 -11.99 37.27
N ILE A 254 -9.54 -11.00 37.81
CA ILE A 254 -9.17 -10.28 39.02
C ILE A 254 -10.20 -10.63 40.13
N PRO A 255 -9.78 -11.10 41.30
CA PRO A 255 -10.68 -11.37 42.44
C PRO A 255 -11.46 -10.11 42.84
N HIS A 256 -12.78 -10.25 43.00
CA HIS A 256 -13.72 -9.22 43.41
C HIS A 256 -14.94 -9.88 44.06
N ASP A 257 -15.70 -9.16 44.85
CA ASP A 257 -16.90 -9.69 45.53
C ASP A 257 -18.09 -9.85 44.56
N GLU A 258 -18.00 -9.29 43.36
CA GLU A 258 -19.00 -9.31 42.30
C GLU A 258 -18.32 -9.59 40.93
N SER A 259 -19.09 -9.94 39.91
CA SER A 259 -18.67 -10.04 38.52
C SER A 259 -19.24 -8.88 37.72
N LEU A 260 -18.77 -8.68 36.47
CA LEU A 260 -19.42 -7.79 35.52
C LEU A 260 -20.52 -8.55 34.75
N GLU A 261 -21.66 -7.91 34.51
CA GLU A 261 -22.72 -8.45 33.67
C GLU A 261 -22.56 -8.01 32.22
N GLY A 262 -22.69 -8.95 31.28
CA GLY A 262 -22.61 -8.68 29.84
C GLY A 262 -23.04 -9.87 28.99
N HIS A 263 -23.15 -9.66 27.71
CA HIS A 263 -23.48 -10.71 26.72
C HIS A 263 -22.33 -11.67 26.44
N SER A 264 -21.08 -11.23 26.68
CA SER A 264 -19.83 -11.98 26.51
C SER A 264 -19.24 -12.35 27.87
N ASP A 265 -17.92 -12.44 28.00
CA ASP A 265 -17.21 -12.52 29.29
C ASP A 265 -17.16 -11.18 30.05
N ALA A 266 -17.85 -10.15 29.53
CA ALA A 266 -18.02 -8.82 30.10
C ALA A 266 -16.69 -8.06 30.34
N ASP A 267 -15.65 -8.28 29.51
CA ASP A 267 -14.41 -7.52 29.59
C ASP A 267 -14.61 -6.12 28.97
N VAL A 268 -15.06 -5.20 29.82
CA VAL A 268 -15.37 -3.82 29.44
C VAL A 268 -14.17 -3.09 28.80
N ALA A 269 -12.94 -3.43 29.21
CA ALA A 269 -11.73 -2.82 28.69
C ALA A 269 -11.42 -3.30 27.27
N MET A 270 -11.60 -4.60 27.00
CA MET A 270 -11.45 -5.12 25.63
C MET A 270 -12.56 -4.65 24.69
N HIS A 271 -13.79 -4.46 25.19
CA HIS A 271 -14.89 -3.91 24.38
C HIS A 271 -14.58 -2.46 23.96
N ALA A 272 -14.23 -1.59 24.91
CA ALA A 272 -13.85 -0.22 24.61
C ALA A 272 -12.66 -0.17 23.62
N LEU A 273 -11.68 -1.06 23.78
CA LEU A 273 -10.54 -1.13 22.85
C LEU A 273 -10.93 -1.62 21.46
N THR A 274 -11.86 -2.58 21.37
CA THR A 274 -12.39 -3.07 20.10
C THR A 274 -13.06 -1.95 19.32
N ASP A 275 -13.92 -1.16 19.99
CA ASP A 275 -14.59 0.01 19.38
C ASP A 275 -13.58 1.09 18.97
N ALA A 276 -12.54 1.32 19.76
CA ALA A 276 -11.49 2.25 19.40
C ALA A 276 -10.78 1.85 18.09
N ILE A 277 -10.50 0.55 17.92
CA ILE A 277 -9.83 0.05 16.72
C ILE A 277 -10.76 0.09 15.51
N LEU A 278 -12.02 -0.38 15.65
CA LEU A 278 -13.02 -0.33 14.59
C LEU A 278 -13.29 1.11 14.15
N GLY A 279 -13.47 2.02 15.11
CA GLY A 279 -13.68 3.45 14.84
C GLY A 279 -12.51 4.10 14.10
N ALA A 280 -11.25 3.73 14.45
CA ALA A 280 -10.06 4.25 13.75
C ALA A 280 -10.06 3.94 12.25
N ILE A 281 -10.59 2.79 11.84
CA ILE A 281 -10.62 2.35 10.43
C ILE A 281 -11.98 2.53 9.75
N GLY A 282 -12.94 3.23 10.41
CA GLY A 282 -14.26 3.53 9.85
C GLY A 282 -15.18 2.32 9.72
N GLU A 283 -15.02 1.28 10.55
CA GLU A 283 -15.81 0.03 10.52
C GLU A 283 -16.93 -0.03 11.57
N GLY A 284 -17.37 1.12 12.07
CA GLY A 284 -18.47 1.18 13.05
C GLY A 284 -18.06 0.70 14.44
N ASP A 285 -18.85 -0.16 15.06
CA ASP A 285 -18.72 -0.62 16.45
C ASP A 285 -18.86 -2.14 16.59
N ILE A 286 -18.55 -2.66 17.79
CA ILE A 286 -18.65 -4.08 18.13
C ILE A 286 -20.07 -4.64 17.90
N GLY A 287 -21.12 -3.83 18.12
CA GLY A 287 -22.52 -4.25 17.97
C GLY A 287 -22.90 -4.53 16.51
N GLN A 288 -22.31 -3.83 15.56
CA GLN A 288 -22.51 -4.05 14.12
C GLN A 288 -21.88 -5.37 13.66
N HIS A 289 -20.69 -5.71 14.15
CA HIS A 289 -19.98 -6.94 13.79
C HIS A 289 -20.48 -8.16 14.57
N PHE A 290 -20.90 -7.96 15.81
CA PHE A 290 -21.30 -9.02 16.75
C PHE A 290 -22.64 -8.69 17.41
N PRO A 291 -23.75 -8.71 16.66
CA PRO A 291 -25.07 -8.34 17.19
C PRO A 291 -25.41 -9.14 18.45
N PRO A 292 -25.79 -8.50 19.56
CA PRO A 292 -26.13 -9.17 20.83
C PRO A 292 -27.36 -10.08 20.68
N THR A 293 -28.18 -9.89 19.67
CA THR A 293 -29.31 -10.76 19.34
C THR A 293 -28.89 -12.14 18.79
N ASN A 294 -27.64 -12.32 18.36
CA ASN A 294 -27.15 -13.59 17.85
C ASN A 294 -26.65 -14.48 18.98
N PRO A 295 -27.31 -15.65 19.25
CA PRO A 295 -26.93 -16.54 20.33
C PRO A 295 -25.50 -17.07 20.30
N LYS A 296 -24.86 -17.04 19.14
CA LYS A 296 -23.45 -17.46 18.93
C LYS A 296 -22.47 -16.71 19.82
N TRP A 297 -22.78 -15.47 20.15
CA TRP A 297 -21.86 -14.61 20.89
C TRP A 297 -22.11 -14.59 22.41
N LYS A 298 -23.15 -15.30 22.87
CA LYS A 298 -23.44 -15.39 24.28
C LYS A 298 -22.33 -16.13 25.03
N GLY A 299 -21.69 -15.45 25.99
CA GLY A 299 -20.55 -15.97 26.73
C GLY A 299 -19.25 -16.10 25.96
N ALA A 300 -19.15 -15.51 24.74
CA ALA A 300 -17.93 -15.51 23.96
C ALA A 300 -16.83 -14.70 24.65
N ALA A 301 -15.57 -15.11 24.51
CA ALA A 301 -14.44 -14.35 25.02
C ALA A 301 -14.27 -13.05 24.21
N SER A 302 -14.12 -11.91 24.90
CA SER A 302 -13.93 -10.60 24.28
C SER A 302 -12.65 -10.51 23.41
N SER A 303 -11.69 -11.40 23.65
CA SER A 303 -10.52 -11.56 22.80
C SER A 303 -10.85 -11.90 21.34
N ILE A 304 -11.97 -12.59 21.08
CA ILE A 304 -12.43 -12.91 19.71
C ILE A 304 -12.79 -11.62 18.97
N PHE A 305 -13.49 -10.70 19.63
CA PHE A 305 -13.93 -9.42 19.07
C PHE A 305 -12.73 -8.52 18.81
N LEU A 306 -11.81 -8.43 19.78
CA LEU A 306 -10.57 -7.67 19.65
C LEU A 306 -9.70 -8.20 18.48
N GLN A 307 -9.55 -9.51 18.36
CA GLN A 307 -8.77 -10.12 17.30
C GLN A 307 -9.38 -9.89 15.91
N HIS A 308 -10.71 -9.88 15.82
CA HIS A 308 -11.42 -9.51 14.59
C HIS A 308 -11.10 -8.08 14.16
N ALA A 309 -11.18 -7.11 15.08
CA ALA A 309 -10.85 -5.72 14.79
C ALA A 309 -9.38 -5.57 14.32
N VAL A 310 -8.44 -6.25 14.97
CA VAL A 310 -7.02 -6.26 14.58
C VAL A 310 -6.82 -6.89 13.19
N ASN A 311 -7.55 -7.94 12.85
CA ASN A 311 -7.49 -8.55 11.53
C ASN A 311 -8.03 -7.62 10.44
N LEU A 312 -9.14 -6.91 10.69
CA LEU A 312 -9.67 -5.90 9.76
C LEU A 312 -8.66 -4.77 9.48
N VAL A 313 -7.90 -4.34 10.49
CA VAL A 313 -6.78 -3.39 10.28
C VAL A 313 -5.76 -3.96 9.30
N ALA A 314 -5.37 -5.23 9.49
CA ALA A 314 -4.40 -5.89 8.60
C ALA A 314 -4.96 -6.08 7.18
N ASP A 315 -6.24 -6.46 7.04
CA ASP A 315 -6.90 -6.64 5.74
C ASP A 315 -6.97 -5.32 4.94
N LYS A 316 -7.03 -4.18 5.63
CA LYS A 316 -6.92 -2.83 5.04
C LYS A 316 -5.47 -2.37 4.80
N GLY A 317 -4.49 -3.26 4.95
CA GLY A 317 -3.07 -2.92 4.78
C GLY A 317 -2.49 -2.06 5.91
N GLY A 318 -3.20 -1.94 7.03
CA GLY A 318 -2.79 -1.15 8.19
C GLY A 318 -2.10 -1.98 9.28
N ARG A 319 -1.60 -1.28 10.30
CA ARG A 319 -1.16 -1.89 11.56
C ARG A 319 -1.45 -0.97 12.75
N LEU A 320 -1.63 -1.56 13.93
CA LEU A 320 -1.68 -0.78 15.17
C LEU A 320 -0.30 -0.14 15.44
N ALA A 321 -0.30 1.11 15.90
CA ALA A 321 0.88 1.82 16.37
C ALA A 321 0.99 1.74 17.90
N ASN A 322 -0.10 2.04 18.60
CA ASN A 322 -0.20 1.98 20.05
C ASN A 322 -1.68 1.94 20.48
N VAL A 323 -1.89 1.56 21.73
CA VAL A 323 -3.20 1.64 22.41
C VAL A 323 -3.03 2.23 23.82
N ASP A 324 -4.06 2.94 24.26
CA ASP A 324 -4.14 3.50 25.61
C ASP A 324 -5.54 3.20 26.21
N ILE A 325 -5.57 2.53 27.35
CA ILE A 325 -6.78 2.11 28.04
C ILE A 325 -6.82 2.78 29.41
N THR A 326 -7.97 3.37 29.75
CA THR A 326 -8.25 3.93 31.07
C THR A 326 -9.41 3.17 31.67
N ILE A 327 -9.18 2.49 32.80
CA ILE A 327 -10.21 1.79 33.57
C ILE A 327 -10.68 2.70 34.72
N ILE A 328 -11.98 2.91 34.83
CA ILE A 328 -12.59 3.82 35.79
C ILE A 328 -13.42 2.99 36.78
N CYS A 329 -12.88 2.81 38.00
CA CYS A 329 -13.56 2.07 39.07
C CYS A 329 -12.99 2.43 40.44
N GLU A 330 -13.79 2.28 41.51
CA GLU A 330 -13.33 2.38 42.87
C GLU A 330 -12.59 1.09 43.30
N LYS A 331 -13.11 -0.06 42.88
CA LYS A 331 -12.56 -1.40 43.06
C LYS A 331 -12.75 -2.23 41.78
N PRO A 332 -11.89 -3.23 41.52
CA PRO A 332 -10.66 -3.60 42.26
C PRO A 332 -9.51 -2.62 42.02
N LYS A 333 -8.39 -2.76 42.75
CA LYS A 333 -7.15 -2.02 42.47
C LYS A 333 -6.47 -2.59 41.21
N ILE A 334 -6.37 -1.82 40.18
CA ILE A 334 -5.88 -2.23 38.85
C ILE A 334 -4.35 -2.32 38.78
N GLY A 335 -3.65 -1.44 39.48
CA GLY A 335 -2.18 -1.35 39.44
C GLY A 335 -1.43 -2.68 39.56
N PRO A 336 -1.75 -3.54 40.55
CA PRO A 336 -1.07 -4.83 40.68
C PRO A 336 -1.22 -5.78 39.50
N HIS A 337 -2.25 -5.62 38.67
CA HIS A 337 -2.57 -6.47 37.51
C HIS A 337 -2.10 -5.91 36.18
N ASN A 338 -1.56 -4.69 36.14
CA ASN A 338 -1.19 -3.97 34.92
C ASN A 338 -0.24 -4.77 34.01
N THR A 339 0.79 -5.40 34.61
CA THR A 339 1.75 -6.20 33.85
C THR A 339 1.10 -7.41 33.16
N ALA A 340 0.30 -8.17 33.90
CA ALA A 340 -0.40 -9.35 33.37
C ALA A 340 -1.41 -8.97 32.26
N MET A 341 -2.14 -7.86 32.44
CA MET A 341 -3.05 -7.33 31.41
C MET A 341 -2.32 -6.96 30.12
N LYS A 342 -1.19 -6.26 30.21
CA LYS A 342 -0.36 -5.94 29.04
C LYS A 342 0.12 -7.19 28.33
N GLU A 343 0.60 -8.18 29.08
CA GLU A 343 1.08 -9.46 28.54
C GLU A 343 -0.03 -10.26 27.87
N ALA A 344 -1.26 -10.21 28.38
CA ALA A 344 -2.41 -10.84 27.75
C ALA A 344 -2.81 -10.13 26.42
N LEU A 345 -2.68 -8.81 26.35
CA LEU A 345 -3.02 -8.04 25.15
C LEU A 345 -1.95 -8.10 24.04
N MET A 346 -0.66 -8.26 24.40
CA MET A 346 0.44 -8.26 23.41
C MET A 346 0.20 -9.19 22.19
N PRO A 347 -0.12 -10.48 22.36
CA PRO A 347 -0.32 -11.39 21.23
C PRO A 347 -1.59 -11.05 20.44
N LEU A 348 -2.64 -10.56 21.08
CA LEU A 348 -3.89 -10.19 20.43
C LEU A 348 -3.71 -8.96 19.53
N LEU A 349 -2.99 -7.96 20.03
CA LEU A 349 -2.76 -6.69 19.36
C LEU A 349 -1.58 -6.71 18.39
N ARG A 350 -0.72 -7.73 18.47
CA ARG A 350 0.57 -7.79 17.75
C ARG A 350 1.44 -6.57 18.05
N LEU A 351 1.40 -6.09 19.29
CA LEU A 351 2.16 -4.95 19.78
C LEU A 351 3.16 -5.34 20.85
N PRO A 352 4.34 -4.70 20.91
CA PRO A 352 5.26 -4.84 22.02
C PRO A 352 4.71 -4.12 23.27
N LYS A 353 5.19 -4.50 24.45
CA LYS A 353 4.67 -4.07 25.77
C LYS A 353 4.69 -2.55 25.97
N ASP A 354 5.69 -1.86 25.43
CA ASP A 354 5.89 -0.41 25.51
C ASP A 354 4.89 0.41 24.68
N ARG A 355 4.14 -0.25 23.79
CA ARG A 355 3.09 0.37 22.98
C ARG A 355 1.67 0.09 23.47
N ILE A 356 1.53 -0.61 24.60
CA ILE A 356 0.28 -0.87 25.28
C ILE A 356 0.31 -0.12 26.59
N ASN A 357 -0.54 0.89 26.74
CA ASN A 357 -0.71 1.56 28.01
C ASN A 357 -2.03 1.18 28.67
N ILE A 358 -1.99 0.92 29.99
CA ILE A 358 -3.17 0.68 30.82
C ILE A 358 -3.00 1.54 32.06
N LYS A 359 -3.99 2.36 32.35
CA LYS A 359 -4.08 3.22 33.53
C LYS A 359 -5.45 3.09 34.18
N ALA A 360 -5.55 3.45 35.40
CA ALA A 360 -6.81 3.43 36.16
C ALA A 360 -6.99 4.70 36.96
N THR A 361 -8.24 5.08 37.14
CA THR A 361 -8.63 6.20 38.00
C THR A 361 -9.90 5.85 38.76
N THR A 362 -10.11 6.51 39.88
CA THR A 362 -11.42 6.54 40.56
C THR A 362 -12.24 7.69 39.96
N SER A 363 -13.51 7.74 40.29
CA SER A 363 -14.39 8.90 40.01
C SER A 363 -14.65 9.74 41.26
N GLU A 364 -13.78 9.64 42.28
CA GLU A 364 -13.88 10.36 43.56
C GLU A 364 -15.26 10.20 44.24
N ARG A 365 -15.80 8.98 44.17
CA ARG A 365 -17.14 8.59 44.66
C ARG A 365 -18.31 9.27 43.95
N LEU A 366 -18.09 9.90 42.78
CA LEU A 366 -19.12 10.53 41.97
C LEU A 366 -19.62 9.55 40.88
N GLY A 367 -20.90 9.71 40.54
CA GLY A 367 -21.52 8.91 39.49
C GLY A 367 -21.69 7.42 39.87
N PHE A 368 -22.02 6.61 38.86
CA PHE A 368 -22.30 5.18 39.04
C PHE A 368 -21.00 4.39 39.39
N THR A 369 -19.86 4.74 38.81
CA THR A 369 -18.57 4.12 39.17
C THR A 369 -18.18 4.45 40.61
N GLY A 370 -18.42 5.70 41.04
CA GLY A 370 -18.13 6.13 42.40
C GLY A 370 -19.06 5.53 43.47
N ARG A 371 -20.30 5.16 43.08
CA ARG A 371 -21.21 4.39 43.95
C ARG A 371 -20.96 2.88 43.94
N GLY A 372 -19.99 2.42 43.12
CA GLY A 372 -19.67 0.99 43.02
C GLY A 372 -20.73 0.19 42.27
N GLU A 373 -21.44 0.78 41.30
CA GLU A 373 -22.49 0.11 40.52
C GLU A 373 -21.95 -0.64 39.30
N GLY A 374 -20.70 -0.39 38.91
CA GLY A 374 -20.04 -1.01 37.77
C GLY A 374 -18.67 -0.43 37.48
N ILE A 375 -18.10 -0.87 36.37
CA ILE A 375 -16.81 -0.41 35.81
C ILE A 375 -17.04 0.22 34.47
N ALA A 376 -16.39 1.36 34.22
CA ALA A 376 -16.28 1.96 32.90
C ALA A 376 -14.85 1.83 32.35
N ALA A 377 -14.72 1.76 31.04
CA ALA A 377 -13.44 1.82 30.36
C ALA A 377 -13.48 2.80 29.15
N MET A 378 -12.40 3.54 28.99
CA MET A 378 -12.13 4.32 27.80
C MET A 378 -10.90 3.75 27.14
N ALA A 379 -10.91 3.70 25.83
CA ALA A 379 -9.73 3.32 25.06
C ALA A 379 -9.50 4.26 23.89
N SER A 380 -8.24 4.40 23.51
CA SER A 380 -7.85 4.99 22.22
C SER A 380 -6.89 4.06 21.52
N ALA A 381 -6.98 4.04 20.18
CA ALA A 381 -6.10 3.28 19.33
C ALA A 381 -5.59 4.16 18.20
N THR A 382 -4.31 4.05 17.88
CA THR A 382 -3.71 4.63 16.67
C THR A 382 -3.39 3.51 15.71
N VAL A 383 -3.95 3.61 14.51
CA VAL A 383 -3.69 2.72 13.37
C VAL A 383 -2.87 3.49 12.35
N LEU A 384 -1.85 2.87 11.81
CA LEU A 384 -1.07 3.39 10.67
C LEU A 384 -1.54 2.68 9.42
N VAL A 385 -1.97 3.45 8.42
CA VAL A 385 -2.32 2.95 7.08
C VAL A 385 -1.40 3.57 6.04
N TRP A 386 -1.13 2.82 4.98
CA TRP A 386 -0.34 3.28 3.85
C TRP A 386 -1.27 3.39 2.65
N GLU A 387 -1.36 4.59 2.09
CA GLU A 387 -2.13 4.90 0.88
C GLU A 387 -1.37 4.55 -0.39
#